data_d9c65f3548c803ddc3a0b90df2199ac7
#
_entry.id   d9c65f3548c803ddc3a0b90df2199ac7
#
_cell.length_a   1.000
_cell.length_b   1.000
_cell.length_c   1.000
_cell.angle_alpha   90.00
_cell.angle_beta   90.00
_cell.angle_gamma   90.00
#
_symmetry.space_group_name_H-M   'P 1'
#
loop_
_entity.id
_entity.type
_entity.pdbx_description
1 polymer ?
#
loop_
_entity_poly.entity_id
_entity_poly.type
_entity_poly.pdbx_seq_one_letter_code
_entity_poly.pdbx_strand_id
1 'polypeptide(L)'
;MINKMGLMQGRLSVPVNNHMQEFPDNWEKEFLILNECGLEGMEWLVTKNCSIDNPIYQKPKTVSQFPITSICLDTLVDQRIVEISYLETHLGSLCEILMNNTTLRNITIPLLEDSSMEDENIRKKFISVITTFADRFPEICFTFEAELGKEELSEIVNLRDNFYVTYDTGNITSYGLSHLEYIRFFAEKINNVHLKDRTFDAITVTPSSGDTDFETIFKGLREIGYNGPYTIQTARGTTGKEKETILEHMHIFQEIFKRVAHE
;
A
#
# COMPACT_ATOMS: atom_id res chain seq x y z
N MET A 1 17.42 13.08 0.04
CA MET A 1 17.04 11.78 0.62
C MET A 1 15.52 11.67 0.64
N ILE A 2 14.97 10.49 0.47
CA ILE A 2 13.54 10.24 0.70
C ILE A 2 13.30 10.37 2.20
N ASN A 3 12.48 11.34 2.58
CA ASN A 3 12.32 11.71 4.01
C ASN A 3 11.27 10.86 4.75
N LYS A 4 10.40 10.13 4.05
CA LYS A 4 9.32 9.34 4.66
C LYS A 4 9.33 7.92 4.08
N MET A 5 10.42 7.20 4.32
CA MET A 5 10.53 5.82 3.86
C MET A 5 10.03 4.87 4.94
N GLY A 6 9.04 4.09 4.59
CA GLY A 6 8.45 3.05 5.40
C GLY A 6 8.56 1.68 4.75
N LEU A 7 7.92 0.69 5.35
CA LEU A 7 8.00 -0.69 4.94
C LEU A 7 6.63 -1.38 5.05
N MET A 8 6.30 -2.22 4.10
CA MET A 8 5.18 -3.15 4.22
C MET A 8 5.48 -4.19 5.30
N GLN A 9 4.56 -4.39 6.23
CA GLN A 9 4.69 -5.38 7.31
C GLN A 9 4.95 -6.79 6.79
N GLY A 10 5.67 -7.58 7.55
CA GLY A 10 6.11 -8.93 7.19
C GLY A 10 7.44 -8.97 6.44
N ARG A 11 7.98 -7.84 5.98
CA ARG A 11 9.24 -7.82 5.22
C ARG A 11 10.50 -7.94 6.09
N LEU A 12 10.42 -7.74 7.41
CA LEU A 12 11.51 -7.94 8.37
C LEU A 12 11.38 -9.27 9.14
N SER A 13 10.44 -10.10 8.76
CA SER A 13 10.21 -11.44 9.32
C SER A 13 10.43 -12.52 8.27
N VAL A 14 10.80 -13.71 8.71
CA VAL A 14 10.82 -14.90 7.86
C VAL A 14 9.43 -15.10 7.24
N PRO A 15 9.34 -15.42 5.93
CA PRO A 15 8.05 -15.61 5.28
C PRO A 15 7.18 -16.68 5.96
N VAL A 16 5.94 -16.33 6.28
CA VAL A 16 4.97 -17.30 6.80
C VAL A 16 4.50 -18.18 5.64
N ASN A 17 4.64 -19.49 5.76
CA ASN A 17 4.25 -20.48 4.74
C ASN A 17 4.82 -20.18 3.33
N ASN A 18 5.97 -19.54 3.23
CA ASN A 18 6.59 -19.07 2.00
C ASN A 18 5.72 -18.07 1.18
N HIS A 19 4.71 -17.47 1.80
CA HIS A 19 3.92 -16.44 1.13
C HIS A 19 4.72 -15.13 1.03
N MET A 20 4.57 -14.44 -0.11
CA MET A 20 5.21 -13.16 -0.34
C MET A 20 4.74 -12.12 0.69
N GLN A 21 3.46 -12.13 1.02
CA GLN A 21 2.81 -11.19 1.91
C GLN A 21 1.92 -11.93 2.90
N GLU A 22 2.27 -11.89 4.18
CA GLU A 22 1.50 -12.49 5.27
C GLU A 22 1.81 -11.75 6.57
N PHE A 23 0.84 -11.72 7.49
CA PHE A 23 1.00 -11.11 8.80
C PHE A 23 1.96 -11.95 9.68
N PRO A 24 3.02 -11.36 10.26
CA PRO A 24 4.03 -12.11 11.01
C PRO A 24 3.59 -12.39 12.45
N ASP A 25 3.88 -13.60 12.97
CA ASP A 25 3.57 -13.97 14.36
C ASP A 25 4.25 -13.06 15.39
N ASN A 26 5.50 -12.68 15.14
CA ASN A 26 6.31 -11.82 16.03
C ASN A 26 6.35 -10.37 15.53
N TRP A 27 5.20 -9.80 15.21
CA TRP A 27 5.07 -8.50 14.60
C TRP A 27 5.73 -7.35 15.38
N GLU A 28 5.73 -7.39 16.73
CA GLU A 28 6.37 -6.36 17.56
C GLU A 28 7.88 -6.28 17.32
N LYS A 29 8.52 -7.43 17.05
CA LYS A 29 9.95 -7.50 16.76
C LYS A 29 10.31 -6.75 15.47
N GLU A 30 9.42 -6.73 14.49
CA GLU A 30 9.67 -5.98 13.24
C GLU A 30 9.89 -4.50 13.50
N PHE A 31 9.19 -3.89 14.48
CA PHE A 31 9.36 -2.48 14.80
C PHE A 31 10.73 -2.17 15.46
N LEU A 32 11.32 -3.12 16.18
CA LEU A 32 12.68 -2.97 16.68
C LEU A 32 13.67 -2.93 15.51
N ILE A 33 13.54 -3.86 14.56
CA ILE A 33 14.40 -3.93 13.38
C ILE A 33 14.16 -2.73 12.44
N LEU A 34 12.91 -2.32 12.27
CA LEU A 34 12.53 -1.13 11.51
C LEU A 34 13.30 0.12 12.00
N ASN A 35 13.31 0.33 13.33
CA ASN A 35 14.03 1.44 13.94
C ASN A 35 15.55 1.33 13.72
N GLU A 36 16.12 0.12 13.81
CA GLU A 36 17.54 -0.13 13.50
C GLU A 36 17.89 0.15 12.03
N CYS A 37 16.93 -0.02 11.11
CA CYS A 37 17.09 0.33 9.69
C CYS A 37 16.96 1.84 9.44
N GLY A 38 16.48 2.63 10.40
CA GLY A 38 16.21 4.05 10.23
C GLY A 38 14.99 4.35 9.35
N LEU A 39 14.01 3.42 9.30
CA LEU A 39 12.72 3.61 8.63
C LEU A 39 11.73 4.34 9.54
N GLU A 40 10.87 5.18 8.96
CA GLU A 40 9.95 6.03 9.73
C GLU A 40 8.70 5.30 10.25
N GLY A 41 8.23 4.29 9.53
CA GLY A 41 7.04 3.58 9.92
C GLY A 41 6.74 2.36 9.05
N MET A 42 5.64 1.71 9.39
CA MET A 42 5.21 0.47 8.75
C MET A 42 3.79 0.63 8.21
N GLU A 43 3.55 0.13 7.03
CA GLU A 43 2.20 -0.13 6.56
C GLU A 43 1.74 -1.45 7.15
N TRP A 44 0.75 -1.36 8.02
CA TRP A 44 0.20 -2.50 8.76
C TRP A 44 -0.62 -3.40 7.85
N LEU A 45 -0.41 -4.71 7.96
CA LEU A 45 -1.03 -5.68 7.06
C LEU A 45 -2.16 -6.46 7.76
N VAL A 46 -3.30 -6.55 7.10
CA VAL A 46 -4.41 -7.42 7.50
C VAL A 46 -4.69 -8.40 6.37
N THR A 47 -4.31 -9.68 6.55
CA THR A 47 -4.45 -10.74 5.55
C THR A 47 -5.67 -11.61 5.77
N LYS A 48 -6.02 -12.46 4.81
CA LYS A 48 -7.10 -13.45 4.95
C LYS A 48 -6.86 -14.42 6.12
N ASN A 49 -5.60 -14.82 6.34
CA ASN A 49 -5.22 -15.76 7.41
C ASN A 49 -5.16 -15.10 8.79
N CYS A 50 -4.99 -13.78 8.83
CA CYS A 50 -4.98 -12.99 10.06
C CYS A 50 -5.87 -11.76 9.87
N SER A 51 -7.18 -12.00 9.75
CA SER A 51 -8.19 -10.98 9.50
C SER A 51 -8.73 -10.40 10.83
N ILE A 52 -9.89 -10.83 11.28
CA ILE A 52 -10.51 -10.30 12.52
C ILE A 52 -9.70 -10.63 13.79
N ASP A 53 -8.86 -11.65 13.77
CA ASP A 53 -7.93 -11.99 14.86
C ASP A 53 -6.66 -11.12 14.86
N ASN A 54 -6.49 -10.27 13.84
CA ASN A 54 -5.35 -9.36 13.74
C ASN A 54 -5.30 -8.41 14.96
N PRO A 55 -4.12 -8.14 15.53
CA PRO A 55 -3.98 -7.27 16.69
C PRO A 55 -4.60 -5.88 16.54
N ILE A 56 -4.72 -5.36 15.32
CA ILE A 56 -5.38 -4.05 15.09
C ILE A 56 -6.85 -4.07 15.50
N TYR A 57 -7.54 -5.21 15.36
CA TYR A 57 -8.92 -5.37 15.83
C TYR A 57 -8.98 -5.74 17.31
N GLN A 58 -8.06 -6.59 17.79
CA GLN A 58 -8.11 -7.17 19.13
C GLN A 58 -7.49 -6.26 20.20
N LYS A 59 -6.44 -5.51 19.86
CA LYS A 59 -5.65 -4.68 20.79
C LYS A 59 -5.25 -3.32 20.16
N PRO A 60 -6.21 -2.53 19.62
CA PRO A 60 -5.90 -1.34 18.85
C PRO A 60 -5.07 -0.30 19.60
N LYS A 61 -5.30 -0.14 20.91
CA LYS A 61 -4.53 0.78 21.77
C LYS A 61 -3.06 0.38 21.93
N THR A 62 -2.77 -0.93 21.89
CA THR A 62 -1.39 -1.42 21.90
C THR A 62 -0.74 -1.16 20.55
N VAL A 63 -1.44 -1.50 19.46
CA VAL A 63 -0.95 -1.32 18.10
C VAL A 63 -0.69 0.16 17.78
N SER A 64 -1.54 1.07 18.25
CA SER A 64 -1.39 2.52 18.03
C SER A 64 -0.16 3.17 18.69
N GLN A 65 0.57 2.43 19.52
CA GLN A 65 1.82 2.91 20.12
C GLN A 65 3.03 2.74 19.18
N PHE A 66 2.86 1.99 18.09
CA PHE A 66 3.91 1.76 17.10
C PHE A 66 3.80 2.75 15.93
N PRO A 67 4.91 3.04 15.24
CA PRO A 67 4.92 3.95 14.10
C PRO A 67 4.28 3.27 12.87
N ILE A 68 2.97 3.42 12.73
CA ILE A 68 2.19 2.90 11.61
C ILE A 68 1.80 4.07 10.70
N THR A 69 2.05 3.95 9.39
CA THR A 69 1.76 4.98 8.39
C THR A 69 0.39 4.80 7.74
N SER A 70 -0.01 3.55 7.52
CA SER A 70 -1.25 3.15 6.84
C SER A 70 -1.60 1.71 7.19
N ILE A 71 -2.80 1.27 6.83
CA ILE A 71 -3.21 -0.13 6.97
C ILE A 71 -3.58 -0.66 5.60
N CYS A 72 -2.92 -1.73 5.16
CA CYS A 72 -3.29 -2.47 3.96
C CYS A 72 -4.27 -3.58 4.32
N LEU A 73 -5.50 -3.48 3.81
CA LEU A 73 -6.53 -4.50 3.99
C LEU A 73 -6.46 -5.57 2.89
N ASP A 74 -5.38 -6.33 2.85
CA ASP A 74 -5.17 -7.42 1.91
C ASP A 74 -6.27 -8.51 2.01
N THR A 75 -6.92 -8.62 3.16
CA THR A 75 -8.11 -9.46 3.34
C THR A 75 -9.27 -9.12 2.38
N LEU A 76 -9.29 -7.90 1.82
CA LEU A 76 -10.31 -7.47 0.86
C LEU A 76 -10.03 -7.90 -0.59
N VAL A 77 -8.90 -8.54 -0.88
CA VAL A 77 -8.64 -9.20 -2.18
C VAL A 77 -9.57 -10.42 -2.29
N ASP A 78 -10.85 -10.17 -2.46
CA ASP A 78 -11.94 -11.17 -2.43
C ASP A 78 -13.12 -10.67 -3.27
N GLN A 79 -13.79 -11.57 -3.99
CA GLN A 79 -14.96 -11.24 -4.82
C GLN A 79 -16.11 -10.63 -4.01
N ARG A 80 -16.17 -10.91 -2.70
CA ARG A 80 -17.17 -10.33 -1.78
C ARG A 80 -16.95 -8.86 -1.45
N ILE A 81 -15.90 -8.23 -1.97
CA ILE A 81 -15.63 -6.80 -1.78
C ILE A 81 -16.82 -5.90 -2.23
N VAL A 82 -17.71 -6.43 -3.06
CA VAL A 82 -18.94 -5.75 -3.48
C VAL A 82 -20.14 -6.01 -2.56
N GLU A 83 -19.98 -6.81 -1.50
CA GLU A 83 -21.02 -7.14 -0.53
C GLU A 83 -20.90 -6.24 0.69
N ILE A 84 -21.95 -5.50 1.02
CA ILE A 84 -21.96 -4.57 2.15
C ILE A 84 -21.66 -5.27 3.48
N SER A 85 -22.17 -6.48 3.69
CA SER A 85 -21.95 -7.26 4.92
C SER A 85 -20.48 -7.67 5.09
N TYR A 86 -19.81 -7.99 3.99
CA TYR A 86 -18.39 -8.32 4.01
C TYR A 86 -17.53 -7.09 4.33
N LEU A 87 -17.80 -5.97 3.64
CA LEU A 87 -17.11 -4.71 3.94
C LEU A 87 -17.43 -4.21 5.37
N GLU A 88 -18.65 -4.39 5.87
CA GLU A 88 -18.98 -4.00 7.26
C GLU A 88 -18.13 -4.76 8.28
N THR A 89 -17.94 -6.08 8.05
CA THR A 89 -17.13 -6.93 8.94
C THR A 89 -15.67 -6.52 8.97
N HIS A 90 -15.06 -6.22 7.81
CA HIS A 90 -13.61 -5.98 7.69
C HIS A 90 -13.27 -4.49 7.70
N LEU A 91 -13.91 -3.69 6.84
CA LEU A 91 -13.61 -2.27 6.68
C LEU A 91 -14.37 -1.41 7.70
N GLY A 92 -15.67 -1.59 7.83
CA GLY A 92 -16.51 -0.81 8.76
C GLY A 92 -16.02 -0.93 10.19
N SER A 93 -15.80 -2.16 10.67
CA SER A 93 -15.26 -2.43 12.00
C SER A 93 -13.88 -1.79 12.20
N LEU A 94 -13.01 -1.83 11.19
CA LEU A 94 -11.70 -1.17 11.26
C LEU A 94 -11.85 0.35 11.37
N CYS A 95 -12.67 0.95 10.53
CA CYS A 95 -12.91 2.40 10.56
C CYS A 95 -13.39 2.85 11.96
N GLU A 96 -14.32 2.14 12.59
CA GLU A 96 -14.78 2.44 13.95
C GLU A 96 -13.64 2.33 14.98
N ILE A 97 -12.79 1.31 14.86
CA ILE A 97 -11.64 1.12 15.73
C ILE A 97 -10.65 2.28 15.57
N LEU A 98 -10.32 2.67 14.34
CA LEU A 98 -9.38 3.76 14.06
C LEU A 98 -9.90 5.09 14.59
N MET A 99 -11.17 5.41 14.36
CA MET A 99 -11.79 6.64 14.84
C MET A 99 -11.77 6.75 16.36
N ASN A 100 -11.95 5.65 17.08
CA ASN A 100 -12.08 5.65 18.52
C ASN A 100 -10.78 5.44 19.31
N ASN A 101 -9.74 4.85 18.66
CA ASN A 101 -8.56 4.37 19.41
C ASN A 101 -7.22 4.91 18.90
N THR A 102 -7.18 5.54 17.72
CA THR A 102 -5.91 5.93 17.08
C THR A 102 -6.02 7.30 16.41
N THR A 103 -4.87 7.83 15.97
CA THR A 103 -4.81 8.99 15.06
C THR A 103 -4.60 8.58 13.60
N LEU A 104 -4.44 7.29 13.33
CA LEU A 104 -4.25 6.74 12.00
C LEU A 104 -5.53 6.87 11.18
N ARG A 105 -5.40 7.30 9.92
CA ARG A 105 -6.55 7.57 9.04
C ARG A 105 -6.42 6.95 7.64
N ASN A 106 -5.27 6.43 7.28
CA ASN A 106 -5.03 5.88 5.94
C ASN A 106 -5.29 4.37 5.88
N ILE A 107 -6.18 3.95 4.98
CA ILE A 107 -6.48 2.54 4.71
C ILE A 107 -6.24 2.29 3.23
N THR A 108 -5.27 1.43 2.90
CA THR A 108 -5.06 0.90 1.54
C THR A 108 -6.02 -0.25 1.28
N ILE A 109 -6.80 -0.13 0.22
CA ILE A 109 -7.75 -1.14 -0.27
C ILE A 109 -7.24 -1.66 -1.61
N PRO A 110 -6.72 -2.90 -1.67
CA PRO A 110 -6.29 -3.51 -2.91
C PRO A 110 -7.50 -3.86 -3.80
N LEU A 111 -7.46 -3.40 -5.05
CA LEU A 111 -8.43 -3.71 -6.11
C LEU A 111 -7.71 -4.54 -7.19
N LEU A 112 -7.24 -5.72 -6.78
CA LEU A 112 -6.35 -6.60 -7.51
C LEU A 112 -6.93 -8.02 -7.53
N GLU A 113 -6.48 -8.86 -8.46
CA GLU A 113 -6.84 -10.28 -8.48
C GLU A 113 -8.35 -10.53 -8.31
N ASP A 114 -8.76 -11.24 -7.24
CA ASP A 114 -10.17 -11.55 -6.93
C ASP A 114 -11.03 -10.30 -6.64
N SER A 115 -10.42 -9.18 -6.33
CA SER A 115 -11.09 -7.88 -6.12
C SER A 115 -10.89 -6.91 -7.29
N SER A 116 -10.49 -7.40 -8.46
CA SER A 116 -10.30 -6.57 -9.66
C SER A 116 -11.58 -5.81 -10.05
N MET A 117 -11.40 -4.55 -10.47
CA MET A 117 -12.45 -3.65 -10.90
C MET A 117 -12.48 -3.43 -12.43
N GLU A 118 -11.83 -4.31 -13.22
CA GLU A 118 -11.85 -4.26 -14.68
C GLU A 118 -13.25 -4.41 -15.25
N ASP A 119 -14.07 -5.30 -14.67
CA ASP A 119 -15.49 -5.45 -15.06
C ASP A 119 -16.29 -4.23 -14.56
N GLU A 120 -16.90 -3.50 -15.50
CA GLU A 120 -17.68 -2.29 -15.23
C GLU A 120 -18.87 -2.54 -14.28
N ASN A 121 -19.51 -3.71 -14.34
CA ASN A 121 -20.64 -4.04 -13.47
C ASN A 121 -20.16 -4.32 -12.04
N ILE A 122 -19.01 -4.97 -11.87
CA ILE A 122 -18.38 -5.19 -10.58
C ILE A 122 -17.96 -3.82 -10.00
N ARG A 123 -17.29 -2.98 -10.79
CA ARG A 123 -16.89 -1.63 -10.41
C ARG A 123 -18.08 -0.77 -9.96
N LYS A 124 -19.20 -0.78 -10.69
CA LYS A 124 -20.42 -0.07 -10.29
C LYS A 124 -21.00 -0.56 -8.98
N LYS A 125 -21.00 -1.87 -8.73
CA LYS A 125 -21.43 -2.44 -7.44
C LYS A 125 -20.51 -2.01 -6.32
N PHE A 126 -19.19 -2.11 -6.52
CA PHE A 126 -18.20 -1.66 -5.55
C PHE A 126 -18.40 -0.18 -5.19
N ILE A 127 -18.52 0.70 -6.19
CA ILE A 127 -18.78 2.13 -6.02
C ILE A 127 -20.01 2.35 -5.14
N SER A 128 -21.12 1.65 -5.40
CA SER A 128 -22.35 1.82 -4.63
C SER A 128 -22.19 1.46 -3.15
N VAL A 129 -21.29 0.52 -2.84
CA VAL A 129 -21.03 0.09 -1.46
C VAL A 129 -19.98 0.96 -0.80
N ILE A 130 -18.82 1.18 -1.44
CA ILE A 130 -17.69 1.90 -0.82
C ILE A 130 -18.03 3.36 -0.49
N THR A 131 -18.86 4.01 -1.29
CA THR A 131 -19.31 5.38 -1.03
C THR A 131 -20.10 5.49 0.28
N THR A 132 -20.82 4.45 0.71
CA THR A 132 -21.54 4.47 1.99
C THR A 132 -20.58 4.51 3.19
N PHE A 133 -19.42 3.84 3.08
CA PHE A 133 -18.36 3.91 4.10
C PHE A 133 -17.66 5.26 4.09
N ALA A 134 -17.37 5.80 2.91
CA ALA A 134 -16.76 7.13 2.79
C ALA A 134 -17.64 8.23 3.43
N ASP A 135 -18.94 8.18 3.20
CA ASP A 135 -19.89 9.12 3.77
C ASP A 135 -20.06 8.96 5.29
N ARG A 136 -19.95 7.73 5.80
CA ARG A 136 -20.01 7.40 7.23
C ARG A 136 -18.72 7.78 7.98
N PHE A 137 -17.57 7.69 7.31
CA PHE A 137 -16.26 7.93 7.91
C PHE A 137 -15.46 8.99 7.13
N PRO A 138 -15.89 10.26 7.13
CA PRO A 138 -15.27 11.30 6.29
C PRO A 138 -13.83 11.65 6.67
N GLU A 139 -13.38 11.29 7.88
CA GLU A 139 -12.00 11.50 8.33
C GLU A 139 -11.03 10.37 7.90
N ILE A 140 -11.57 9.23 7.45
CA ILE A 140 -10.75 8.12 6.94
C ILE A 140 -10.39 8.38 5.48
N CYS A 141 -9.11 8.26 5.17
CA CYS A 141 -8.60 8.28 3.80
C CYS A 141 -8.64 6.85 3.25
N PHE A 142 -9.54 6.58 2.31
CA PHE A 142 -9.61 5.31 1.59
C PHE A 142 -8.70 5.41 0.37
N THR A 143 -7.60 4.66 0.35
CA THR A 143 -6.62 4.71 -0.73
C THR A 143 -6.69 3.43 -1.54
N PHE A 144 -6.86 3.54 -2.85
CA PHE A 144 -7.05 2.37 -3.72
C PHE A 144 -5.74 2.02 -4.42
N GLU A 145 -5.27 0.79 -4.21
CA GLU A 145 -4.20 0.18 -4.98
C GLU A 145 -4.84 -0.67 -6.07
N ALA A 146 -4.64 -0.33 -7.34
CA ALA A 146 -5.37 -0.97 -8.43
C ALA A 146 -4.49 -1.25 -9.66
N GLU A 147 -4.78 -2.34 -10.36
CA GLU A 147 -4.30 -2.66 -11.70
C GLU A 147 -5.36 -2.21 -12.72
N LEU A 148 -5.57 -0.89 -12.83
CA LEU A 148 -6.56 -0.26 -13.70
C LEU A 148 -5.94 0.89 -14.48
N GLY A 149 -6.52 1.19 -15.65
CA GLY A 149 -6.28 2.43 -16.35
C GLY A 149 -6.68 3.65 -15.50
N LYS A 150 -6.07 4.80 -15.81
CA LYS A 150 -6.33 6.02 -15.04
C LYS A 150 -7.78 6.49 -15.14
N GLU A 151 -8.41 6.27 -16.29
CA GLU A 151 -9.81 6.61 -16.55
C GLU A 151 -10.74 5.79 -15.64
N GLU A 152 -10.58 4.46 -15.62
CA GLU A 152 -11.39 3.54 -14.81
C GLU A 152 -11.19 3.78 -13.30
N LEU A 153 -9.95 3.98 -12.85
CA LEU A 153 -9.70 4.28 -11.44
C LEU A 153 -10.28 5.65 -11.04
N SER A 154 -10.28 6.62 -11.95
CA SER A 154 -10.85 7.93 -11.71
C SER A 154 -12.36 7.91 -11.46
N GLU A 155 -13.08 6.94 -12.03
CA GLU A 155 -14.52 6.72 -11.75
C GLU A 155 -14.78 6.42 -10.26
N ILE A 156 -13.79 5.90 -9.54
CA ILE A 156 -13.86 5.63 -8.10
C ILE A 156 -13.33 6.84 -7.32
N VAL A 157 -12.10 7.24 -7.60
CA VAL A 157 -11.33 8.20 -6.77
C VAL A 157 -11.96 9.60 -6.75
N ASN A 158 -12.61 10.01 -7.84
CA ASN A 158 -13.21 11.35 -7.94
C ASN A 158 -14.60 11.47 -7.29
N LEU A 159 -15.14 10.38 -6.72
CA LEU A 159 -16.49 10.40 -6.14
C LEU A 159 -16.54 11.02 -4.74
N ARG A 160 -15.43 11.01 -4.00
CA ARG A 160 -15.37 11.55 -2.64
C ARG A 160 -14.01 12.22 -2.37
N ASP A 161 -14.02 13.23 -1.54
CA ASP A 161 -12.81 13.99 -1.17
C ASP A 161 -11.82 13.11 -0.39
N ASN A 162 -12.31 12.15 0.38
CA ASN A 162 -11.51 11.20 1.18
C ASN A 162 -11.12 9.92 0.42
N PHE A 163 -11.27 9.90 -0.91
CA PHE A 163 -10.75 8.85 -1.79
C PHE A 163 -9.42 9.28 -2.40
N TYR A 164 -8.44 8.37 -2.36
CA TYR A 164 -7.07 8.59 -2.80
C TYR A 164 -6.54 7.38 -3.56
N VAL A 165 -5.32 7.51 -4.06
CA VAL A 165 -4.59 6.47 -4.78
C VAL A 165 -3.39 6.01 -3.94
N THR A 166 -3.26 4.71 -3.75
CA THR A 166 -1.99 4.07 -3.43
C THR A 166 -1.32 3.73 -4.76
N TYR A 167 -0.29 4.47 -5.09
CA TYR A 167 0.45 4.32 -6.35
C TYR A 167 1.51 3.23 -6.20
N ASP A 168 1.23 2.02 -6.74
CA ASP A 168 2.19 0.91 -6.76
C ASP A 168 3.00 0.94 -8.06
N THR A 169 4.30 1.14 -7.94
CA THR A 169 5.21 1.29 -9.08
C THR A 169 5.31 0.04 -9.94
N GLY A 170 5.25 -1.14 -9.31
CA GLY A 170 5.32 -2.42 -10.02
C GLY A 170 4.02 -2.76 -10.74
N ASN A 171 2.85 -2.42 -10.16
CA ASN A 171 1.56 -2.67 -10.81
C ASN A 171 1.43 -1.84 -12.08
N ILE A 172 1.78 -0.55 -12.03
CA ILE A 172 1.78 0.34 -13.19
C ILE A 172 2.73 -0.16 -14.28
N THR A 173 3.92 -0.66 -13.91
CA THR A 173 4.88 -1.26 -14.84
C THR A 173 4.30 -2.50 -15.53
N SER A 174 3.81 -3.48 -14.76
CA SER A 174 3.30 -4.73 -15.32
C SER A 174 2.01 -4.56 -16.13
N TYR A 175 1.24 -3.53 -15.83
CA TYR A 175 0.05 -3.16 -16.60
C TYR A 175 0.38 -2.37 -17.87
N GLY A 176 1.65 -2.03 -18.10
CA GLY A 176 2.13 -1.32 -19.29
C GLY A 176 1.67 0.13 -19.37
N LEU A 177 1.35 0.76 -18.23
CA LEU A 177 0.88 2.14 -18.17
C LEU A 177 2.07 3.11 -18.06
N SER A 178 1.87 4.33 -18.57
CA SER A 178 2.86 5.40 -18.44
C SER A 178 2.89 5.95 -17.02
N HIS A 179 4.01 5.75 -16.31
CA HIS A 179 4.22 6.27 -14.96
C HIS A 179 3.98 7.78 -14.87
N LEU A 180 4.57 8.55 -15.79
CA LEU A 180 4.50 10.00 -15.75
C LEU A 180 3.08 10.53 -16.01
N GLU A 181 2.35 9.92 -16.96
CA GLU A 181 0.95 10.28 -17.20
C GLU A 181 0.06 9.93 -16.02
N TYR A 182 0.27 8.75 -15.41
CA TYR A 182 -0.51 8.31 -14.25
C TYR A 182 -0.28 9.21 -13.03
N ILE A 183 0.98 9.53 -12.73
CA ILE A 183 1.35 10.43 -11.63
C ILE A 183 0.76 11.83 -11.84
N ARG A 184 0.88 12.40 -13.03
CA ARG A 184 0.32 13.74 -13.33
C ARG A 184 -1.20 13.76 -13.29
N PHE A 185 -1.84 12.68 -13.73
CA PHE A 185 -3.30 12.59 -13.77
C PHE A 185 -3.91 12.57 -12.36
N PHE A 186 -3.34 11.79 -11.46
CA PHE A 186 -3.84 11.70 -10.09
C PHE A 186 -3.27 12.75 -9.13
N ALA A 187 -2.07 13.25 -9.39
CA ALA A 187 -1.43 14.35 -8.66
C ALA A 187 -1.67 14.31 -7.13
N GLU A 188 -2.43 15.29 -6.59
CA GLU A 188 -2.74 15.39 -5.15
C GLU A 188 -3.60 14.24 -4.60
N LYS A 189 -4.19 13.41 -5.45
CA LYS A 189 -4.89 12.21 -5.03
C LYS A 189 -3.95 11.05 -4.68
N ILE A 190 -2.66 11.11 -5.05
CA ILE A 190 -1.67 10.13 -4.61
C ILE A 190 -1.29 10.45 -3.17
N ASN A 191 -1.65 9.58 -2.20
CA ASN A 191 -1.27 9.77 -0.80
C ASN A 191 -0.42 8.65 -0.21
N ASN A 192 -0.20 7.56 -0.93
CA ASN A 192 0.74 6.49 -0.60
C ASN A 192 1.45 5.99 -1.86
N VAL A 193 2.73 5.64 -1.75
CA VAL A 193 3.52 5.08 -2.86
C VAL A 193 4.13 3.77 -2.42
N HIS A 194 3.77 2.67 -3.09
CA HIS A 194 4.44 1.38 -2.94
C HIS A 194 5.62 1.29 -3.91
N LEU A 195 6.82 1.17 -3.34
CA LEU A 195 8.05 0.96 -4.10
C LEU A 195 8.24 -0.54 -4.35
N LYS A 196 7.93 -0.95 -5.55
CA LYS A 196 8.00 -2.32 -6.03
C LYS A 196 8.63 -2.34 -7.42
N ASP A 197 9.57 -3.23 -7.65
CA ASP A 197 10.08 -3.50 -8.99
C ASP A 197 9.44 -4.76 -9.55
N ARG A 198 8.89 -4.65 -10.75
CA ARG A 198 8.34 -5.78 -11.50
C ARG A 198 8.91 -5.82 -12.91
N THR A 199 8.95 -7.02 -13.49
CA THR A 199 9.04 -7.19 -14.93
C THR A 199 7.69 -6.94 -15.60
N PHE A 200 7.67 -6.72 -16.92
CA PHE A 200 6.42 -6.64 -17.69
C PHE A 200 5.56 -7.91 -17.57
N ASP A 201 6.17 -9.06 -17.25
CA ASP A 201 5.45 -10.33 -16.97
C ASP A 201 4.91 -10.41 -15.52
N ALA A 202 4.83 -9.29 -14.81
CA ALA A 202 4.33 -9.16 -13.44
C ALA A 202 5.11 -9.94 -12.36
N ILE A 203 6.38 -10.28 -12.62
CA ILE A 203 7.26 -10.91 -11.62
C ILE A 203 7.88 -9.83 -10.75
N THR A 204 7.66 -9.89 -9.44
CA THR A 204 8.31 -8.98 -8.48
C THR A 204 9.77 -9.39 -8.29
N VAL A 205 10.68 -8.43 -8.49
CA VAL A 205 12.14 -8.64 -8.47
C VAL A 205 12.84 -7.65 -7.52
N THR A 206 14.15 -7.84 -7.33
CA THR A 206 15.00 -6.89 -6.59
C THR A 206 14.99 -5.53 -7.28
N PRO A 207 14.96 -4.40 -6.54
CA PRO A 207 14.98 -3.07 -7.14
C PRO A 207 16.10 -2.87 -8.15
N SER A 208 15.79 -2.26 -9.28
CA SER A 208 16.67 -2.04 -10.46
C SER A 208 17.04 -3.29 -11.24
N SER A 209 16.39 -4.42 -11.02
CA SER A 209 16.57 -5.63 -11.86
C SER A 209 15.33 -5.97 -12.71
N GLY A 210 14.25 -5.22 -12.56
CA GLY A 210 13.04 -5.31 -13.38
C GLY A 210 12.94 -4.21 -14.42
N ASP A 211 11.71 -3.94 -14.82
CA ASP A 211 11.36 -2.98 -15.88
C ASP A 211 10.80 -1.66 -15.34
N THR A 212 10.76 -1.48 -13.99
CA THR A 212 10.23 -0.28 -13.36
C THR A 212 11.20 0.89 -13.47
N ASP A 213 10.79 1.98 -14.15
CA ASP A 213 11.60 3.19 -14.33
C ASP A 213 11.49 4.13 -13.12
N PHE A 214 12.26 3.83 -12.07
CA PHE A 214 12.26 4.63 -10.84
C PHE A 214 12.76 6.07 -11.04
N GLU A 215 13.62 6.34 -12.03
CA GLU A 215 14.07 7.72 -12.29
C GLU A 215 12.92 8.57 -12.79
N THR A 216 12.15 8.09 -13.76
CA THR A 216 10.93 8.76 -14.25
C THR A 216 9.89 8.91 -13.14
N ILE A 217 9.72 7.88 -12.29
CA ILE A 217 8.78 7.90 -11.16
C ILE A 217 9.15 9.00 -10.16
N PHE A 218 10.39 9.04 -9.68
CA PHE A 218 10.80 10.05 -8.71
C PHE A 218 10.80 11.47 -9.28
N LYS A 219 11.11 11.65 -10.58
CA LYS A 219 10.93 12.94 -11.27
C LYS A 219 9.47 13.39 -11.27
N GLY A 220 8.58 12.48 -11.66
CA GLY A 220 7.13 12.77 -11.69
C GLY A 220 6.55 13.08 -10.31
N LEU A 221 6.89 12.29 -9.29
CA LEU A 221 6.43 12.53 -7.92
C LEU A 221 6.95 13.86 -7.36
N ARG A 222 8.20 14.23 -7.67
CA ARG A 222 8.75 15.55 -7.33
C ARG A 222 8.02 16.68 -8.07
N GLU A 223 7.71 16.50 -9.34
CA GLU A 223 7.01 17.48 -10.18
C GLU A 223 5.63 17.84 -9.60
N ILE A 224 4.89 16.86 -9.10
CA ILE A 224 3.60 17.07 -8.44
C ILE A 224 3.71 17.52 -6.97
N GLY A 225 4.93 17.66 -6.44
CA GLY A 225 5.16 18.04 -5.04
C GLY A 225 4.78 16.96 -4.02
N TYR A 226 4.85 15.67 -4.39
CA TYR A 226 4.50 14.58 -3.49
C TYR A 226 5.35 14.59 -2.21
N ASN A 227 4.68 14.54 -1.06
CA ASN A 227 5.30 14.56 0.27
C ASN A 227 4.70 13.51 1.21
N GLY A 228 4.06 12.49 0.66
CA GLY A 228 3.52 11.33 1.37
C GLY A 228 4.59 10.27 1.68
N PRO A 229 4.17 9.14 2.28
CA PRO A 229 5.05 8.01 2.57
C PRO A 229 5.45 7.24 1.30
N TYR A 230 6.67 6.67 1.34
CA TYR A 230 7.15 5.69 0.39
C TYR A 230 7.27 4.35 1.11
N THR A 231 6.41 3.40 0.81
CA THR A 231 6.38 2.08 1.43
C THR A 231 7.15 1.07 0.58
N ILE A 232 8.22 0.52 1.10
CA ILE A 232 8.99 -0.55 0.44
C ILE A 232 8.16 -1.83 0.45
N GLN A 233 7.81 -2.32 -0.75
CA GLN A 233 7.06 -3.58 -0.95
C GLN A 233 7.77 -4.47 -1.99
N THR A 234 9.08 -4.57 -1.88
CA THR A 234 9.96 -5.26 -2.82
C THR A 234 9.94 -6.78 -2.68
N ALA A 235 10.59 -7.47 -3.61
CA ALA A 235 10.84 -8.90 -3.52
C ALA A 235 11.55 -9.26 -2.21
N ARG A 236 11.30 -10.47 -1.72
CA ARG A 236 12.02 -11.01 -0.59
C ARG A 236 13.41 -11.47 -1.02
N GLY A 237 14.39 -11.27 -0.14
CA GLY A 237 15.74 -11.79 -0.31
C GLY A 237 15.88 -13.22 0.23
N THR A 238 17.11 -13.58 0.59
CA THR A 238 17.42 -14.87 1.21
C THR A 238 16.83 -14.92 2.63
N THR A 239 16.08 -15.97 2.94
CA THR A 239 15.53 -16.22 4.27
C THR A 239 16.62 -16.15 5.36
N GLY A 240 16.33 -15.43 6.43
CA GLY A 240 17.27 -15.15 7.51
C GLY A 240 18.16 -13.92 7.29
N LYS A 241 17.99 -13.22 6.14
CA LYS A 241 18.69 -11.96 5.80
C LYS A 241 17.74 -10.83 5.48
N GLU A 242 16.55 -10.83 6.10
CA GLU A 242 15.47 -9.89 5.79
C GLU A 242 15.94 -8.43 6.02
N LYS A 243 16.63 -8.17 7.14
CA LYS A 243 17.16 -6.84 7.46
C LYS A 243 18.19 -6.36 6.43
N GLU A 244 19.15 -7.21 6.08
CA GLU A 244 20.19 -6.90 5.11
C GLU A 244 19.59 -6.61 3.73
N THR A 245 18.60 -7.41 3.33
CA THR A 245 17.86 -7.21 2.08
C THR A 245 17.16 -5.84 2.05
N ILE A 246 16.47 -5.46 3.13
CA ILE A 246 15.78 -4.17 3.20
C ILE A 246 16.78 -3.01 3.19
N LEU A 247 17.90 -3.10 3.90
CA LEU A 247 18.94 -2.08 3.87
C LEU A 247 19.55 -1.91 2.46
N GLU A 248 19.76 -2.99 1.73
CA GLU A 248 20.20 -2.94 0.34
C GLU A 248 19.18 -2.25 -0.56
N HIS A 249 17.91 -2.63 -0.48
CA HIS A 249 16.84 -2.03 -1.26
C HIS A 249 16.66 -0.53 -0.94
N MET A 250 16.72 -0.16 0.33
CA MET A 250 16.72 1.25 0.74
C MET A 250 17.86 2.03 0.10
N HIS A 251 19.06 1.47 0.10
CA HIS A 251 20.24 2.09 -0.50
C HIS A 251 20.03 2.34 -2.00
N ILE A 252 19.52 1.35 -2.74
CA ILE A 252 19.22 1.48 -4.17
C ILE A 252 18.25 2.63 -4.42
N PHE A 253 17.12 2.67 -3.72
CA PHE A 253 16.13 3.75 -3.89
C PHE A 253 16.70 5.12 -3.52
N GLN A 254 17.48 5.24 -2.44
CA GLN A 254 18.11 6.48 -2.03
C GLN A 254 19.12 7.00 -3.08
N GLU A 255 19.89 6.12 -3.70
CA GLU A 255 20.85 6.52 -4.75
C GLU A 255 20.14 6.99 -6.02
N ILE A 256 19.06 6.31 -6.45
CA ILE A 256 18.25 6.77 -7.59
C ILE A 256 17.63 8.13 -7.28
N PHE A 257 17.03 8.28 -6.11
CA PHE A 257 16.41 9.54 -5.69
C PHE A 257 17.40 10.72 -5.65
N LYS A 258 18.63 10.47 -5.16
CA LYS A 258 19.69 11.50 -5.15
C LYS A 258 20.07 11.95 -6.55
N ARG A 259 20.24 11.00 -7.50
CA ARG A 259 20.55 11.36 -8.91
C ARG A 259 19.50 12.30 -9.47
N VAL A 260 18.22 11.94 -9.31
CA VAL A 260 17.09 12.75 -9.78
C VAL A 260 17.00 14.12 -9.08
N ALA A 261 17.43 14.24 -7.83
CA ALA A 261 17.37 15.49 -7.07
C ALA A 261 18.43 16.52 -7.51
N HIS A 262 19.49 16.10 -8.21
CA HIS A 262 20.58 16.95 -8.70
C HIS A 262 20.42 17.37 -10.15
N GLU A 263 19.43 16.85 -10.87
CA GLU A 263 19.04 17.30 -12.20
C GLU A 263 17.98 18.43 -12.12
#